data_598264b02c1f13a79cddeef0b95ed3c8
#
_entry.id   598264b02c1f13a79cddeef0b95ed3c8
#
_cell.length_a   1.000
_cell.length_b   1.000
_cell.length_c   1.000
_cell.angle_alpha   90.00
_cell.angle_beta   90.00
_cell.angle_gamma   90.00
#
_symmetry.space_group_name_H-M   'P 1'
#
loop_
_entity.id
_entity.type
_entity.pdbx_description
1 polymer ?
#
loop_
_entity_poly.entity_id
_entity_poly.type
_entity_poly.pdbx_seq_one_letter_code
_entity_poly.pdbx_strand_id
1 'polypeptide(L)'
;EVYEEYKDERPIFVGVLNGVVMFFSDFLKQYQGECEISFLKLKSYEGTESTGKITIEMDIPMNVEGRHVIILEDIVDTGNTLVELHRILKEKKVKSLKVATLLFKPDAYKKDLKVDLVGISIPDKFVVGYGLDFDGLGRNLPDIYQIKH
;
A
#
# COMPACT_ATOMS: atom_id res chain seq x y z
N GLU A 1 13.96 -1.94 11.54
CA GLU A 1 14.00 -3.18 10.72
C GLU A 1 14.22 -2.87 9.25
N VAL A 2 13.34 -2.08 8.61
CA VAL A 2 13.51 -1.69 7.21
C VAL A 2 14.81 -0.92 6.99
N TYR A 3 15.11 0.01 7.89
CA TYR A 3 16.34 0.80 7.79
C TYR A 3 17.59 -0.09 7.80
N GLU A 4 17.67 -1.05 8.71
CA GLU A 4 18.84 -1.94 8.79
C GLU A 4 19.02 -2.77 7.52
N GLU A 5 17.95 -3.17 6.89
CA GLU A 5 18.00 -3.97 5.67
C GLU A 5 18.45 -3.16 4.46
N TYR A 6 18.06 -1.88 4.37
CA TYR A 6 18.25 -1.07 3.18
C TYR A 6 19.13 0.16 3.36
N LYS A 7 19.75 0.35 4.51
CA LYS A 7 20.44 1.61 4.86
C LYS A 7 21.49 2.06 3.83
N ASP A 8 22.11 1.15 3.11
CA ASP A 8 23.12 1.46 2.12
C ASP A 8 22.61 1.31 0.68
N GLU A 9 21.34 1.05 0.49
CA GLU A 9 20.76 0.68 -0.80
C GLU A 9 19.89 1.77 -1.44
N ARG A 10 19.61 2.84 -0.73
CA ARG A 10 18.72 3.92 -1.18
C ARG A 10 17.42 3.36 -1.77
N PRO A 11 16.56 2.76 -0.96
CA PRO A 11 15.31 2.16 -1.46
C PRO A 11 14.34 3.22 -1.95
N ILE A 12 13.39 2.79 -2.78
CA ILE A 12 12.28 3.63 -3.21
C ILE A 12 11.03 3.17 -2.46
N PHE A 13 10.43 4.09 -1.72
CA PHE A 13 9.14 3.84 -1.08
C PHE A 13 8.03 4.31 -2.00
N VAL A 14 7.11 3.42 -2.34
CA VAL A 14 6.00 3.72 -3.22
C VAL A 14 4.71 3.64 -2.42
N GLY A 15 4.02 4.76 -2.31
CA GLY A 15 2.72 4.83 -1.64
C GLY A 15 1.59 4.62 -2.62
N VAL A 16 0.60 3.84 -2.22
CA VAL A 16 -0.59 3.60 -3.03
C VAL A 16 -1.70 4.55 -2.56
N LEU A 17 -1.93 5.59 -3.33
CA LEU A 17 -2.87 6.67 -3.00
C LEU A 17 -4.32 6.20 -3.14
N ASN A 18 -5.28 6.82 -2.45
CA ASN A 18 -5.12 8.00 -1.55
C ASN A 18 -4.96 7.61 -0.07
N GLY A 19 -5.46 6.47 0.34
CA GLY A 19 -5.62 6.09 1.74
C GLY A 19 -4.32 6.02 2.54
N VAL A 20 -3.20 5.84 1.86
CA VAL A 20 -1.90 5.66 2.50
C VAL A 20 -1.29 6.97 3.02
N VAL A 21 -1.91 8.11 2.72
CA VAL A 21 -1.29 9.43 2.91
C VAL A 21 -0.75 9.67 4.32
N MET A 22 -1.50 9.32 5.35
CA MET A 22 -1.07 9.53 6.74
C MET A 22 0.01 8.54 7.15
N PHE A 23 -0.20 7.27 6.87
CA PHE A 23 0.76 6.22 7.19
C PHE A 23 2.08 6.45 6.45
N PHE A 24 2.02 6.80 5.18
CA PHE A 24 3.21 7.05 4.37
C PHE A 24 4.07 8.15 4.98
N SER A 25 3.44 9.27 5.34
CA SER A 25 4.13 10.40 5.95
C SER A 25 4.79 10.02 7.27
N ASP A 26 4.05 9.35 8.15
CA ASP A 26 4.57 8.96 9.46
C ASP A 26 5.66 7.90 9.34
N PHE A 27 5.52 6.97 8.42
CA PHE A 27 6.54 5.95 8.16
C PHE A 27 7.86 6.59 7.73
N LEU A 28 7.80 7.53 6.77
CA LEU A 28 9.01 8.18 6.25
C LEU A 28 9.76 8.96 7.32
N LYS A 29 9.04 9.60 8.24
CA LYS A 29 9.67 10.35 9.33
C LYS A 29 10.50 9.44 10.24
N GLN A 30 10.19 8.16 10.29
CA GLN A 30 10.91 7.19 11.11
C GLN A 30 12.07 6.53 10.36
N TYR A 31 12.13 6.69 9.04
CA TYR A 31 13.22 6.12 8.25
C TYR A 31 14.39 7.11 8.21
N GLN A 32 15.54 6.72 8.76
CA GLN A 32 16.67 7.63 8.93
C GLN A 32 17.72 7.53 7.83
N GLY A 33 17.51 6.67 6.84
CA GLY A 33 18.44 6.49 5.73
C GLY A 33 18.07 7.33 4.51
N GLU A 34 18.94 7.30 3.52
CA GLU A 34 18.63 7.89 2.22
C GLU A 34 17.57 7.03 1.52
N CYS A 35 16.58 7.69 0.94
CA CYS A 35 15.54 7.03 0.20
C CYS A 35 14.94 7.97 -0.82
N GLU A 36 14.24 7.39 -1.78
CA GLU A 36 13.42 8.16 -2.71
C GLU A 36 11.97 7.77 -2.50
N ILE A 37 11.06 8.64 -2.89
CA ILE A 37 9.63 8.34 -2.75
C ILE A 37 8.94 8.51 -4.09
N SER A 38 7.90 7.71 -4.28
CA SER A 38 7.02 7.85 -5.42
C SER A 38 5.62 7.36 -5.04
N PHE A 39 4.67 7.60 -5.92
CA PHE A 39 3.28 7.23 -5.68
C PHE A 39 2.71 6.60 -6.92
N LEU A 40 1.74 5.71 -6.72
CA LEU A 40 0.89 5.27 -7.80
C LEU A 40 -0.54 5.21 -7.29
N LYS A 41 -1.47 5.19 -8.21
CA LYS A 41 -2.88 5.10 -7.88
C LYS A 41 -3.54 4.11 -8.82
N LEU A 42 -4.25 3.17 -8.25
CA LEU A 42 -5.00 2.17 -9.00
C LEU A 42 -6.48 2.47 -8.87
N LYS A 43 -7.22 2.12 -9.89
CA LYS A 43 -8.67 2.27 -9.91
C LYS A 43 -9.28 0.90 -10.17
N SER A 44 -10.18 0.50 -9.29
CA SER A 44 -10.97 -0.70 -9.51
C SER A 44 -12.32 -0.32 -10.10
N TYR A 45 -12.77 -1.08 -11.08
CA TYR A 45 -14.12 -0.90 -11.62
C TYR A 45 -15.09 -1.67 -10.75
N GLU A 46 -15.91 -0.93 -10.02
CA GLU A 46 -17.01 -1.49 -9.25
C GLU A 46 -18.30 -1.23 -10.01
N GLY A 47 -18.84 -2.25 -10.59
CA GLY A 47 -20.13 -2.17 -11.25
C GLY A 47 -20.79 -3.52 -11.16
N THR A 48 -22.04 -3.58 -11.64
CA THR A 48 -22.80 -4.84 -11.65
C THR A 48 -22.13 -5.92 -12.48
N GLU A 49 -21.19 -5.52 -13.33
CA GLU A 49 -20.38 -6.44 -14.12
C GLU A 49 -18.92 -6.38 -13.74
N SER A 50 -18.64 -6.04 -12.47
CA SER A 50 -17.27 -5.94 -11.99
C SER A 50 -16.55 -7.27 -12.14
N THR A 51 -15.61 -7.31 -13.05
CA THR A 51 -14.72 -8.45 -13.27
C THR A 51 -13.53 -8.39 -12.33
N GLY A 52 -13.53 -7.46 -11.37
CA GLY A 52 -12.39 -7.21 -10.52
C GLY A 52 -11.24 -6.56 -11.26
N LYS A 53 -11.52 -5.95 -12.41
CA LYS A 53 -10.48 -5.33 -13.22
C LYS A 53 -9.93 -4.08 -12.53
N ILE A 54 -8.62 -4.05 -12.36
CA ILE A 54 -7.90 -2.93 -11.77
C ILE A 54 -7.06 -2.29 -12.87
N THR A 55 -7.16 -0.98 -12.99
CA THR A 55 -6.38 -0.21 -13.96
C THR A 55 -5.50 0.81 -13.24
N ILE A 56 -4.44 1.24 -13.92
CA ILE A 56 -3.54 2.28 -13.38
C ILE A 56 -4.17 3.63 -13.69
N GLU A 57 -4.52 4.39 -12.64
CA GLU A 57 -4.99 5.76 -12.77
C GLU A 57 -3.82 6.74 -12.78
N MET A 58 -2.80 6.47 -11.94
CA MET A 58 -1.56 7.26 -11.92
C MET A 58 -0.39 6.29 -11.76
N ASP A 59 0.49 6.27 -12.75
CA ASP A 59 1.66 5.40 -12.72
C ASP A 59 2.85 6.09 -12.06
N ILE A 60 3.86 5.30 -11.73
CA ILE A 60 5.10 5.78 -11.13
C ILE A 60 5.87 6.56 -12.20
N PRO A 61 6.17 7.86 -11.96
CA PRO A 61 6.81 8.68 -13.00
C PRO A 61 8.32 8.48 -13.13
N MET A 62 8.94 7.76 -12.21
CA MET A 62 10.38 7.55 -12.21
C MET A 62 10.76 6.15 -12.69
N ASN A 63 12.01 5.99 -13.12
CA ASN A 63 12.53 4.68 -13.48
C ASN A 63 12.92 3.91 -12.23
N VAL A 64 12.32 2.74 -12.04
CA VAL A 64 12.57 1.89 -10.86
C VAL A 64 13.33 0.61 -11.23
N GLU A 65 13.76 0.47 -12.48
CA GLU A 65 14.48 -0.73 -12.92
C GLU A 65 15.77 -0.91 -12.10
N GLY A 66 15.97 -2.13 -11.64
CA GLY A 66 17.16 -2.47 -10.85
C GLY A 66 17.20 -1.91 -9.44
N ARG A 67 16.10 -1.31 -8.97
CA ARG A 67 16.03 -0.68 -7.66
C ARG A 67 15.27 -1.56 -6.67
N HIS A 68 15.60 -1.40 -5.40
CA HIS A 68 14.79 -2.01 -4.32
C HIS A 68 13.56 -1.13 -4.10
N VAL A 69 12.39 -1.73 -4.15
CA VAL A 69 11.11 -1.02 -4.00
C VAL A 69 10.35 -1.61 -2.82
N ILE A 70 9.84 -0.72 -1.98
CA ILE A 70 8.99 -1.10 -0.86
C ILE A 70 7.66 -0.39 -1.04
N ILE A 71 6.59 -1.17 -1.21
CA ILE A 71 5.24 -0.61 -1.31
C ILE A 71 4.72 -0.35 0.09
N LEU A 72 4.15 0.82 0.30
CA LEU A 72 3.43 1.16 1.52
C LEU A 72 1.94 1.22 1.20
N GLU A 73 1.17 0.40 1.91
CA GLU A 73 -0.27 0.30 1.79
C GLU A 73 -0.93 0.71 3.09
N ASP A 74 -2.09 1.32 3.00
CA ASP A 74 -2.91 1.63 4.16
C ASP A 74 -3.55 0.36 4.73
N ILE A 75 -4.10 -0.46 3.84
CA ILE A 75 -4.78 -1.68 4.24
C ILE A 75 -4.66 -2.75 3.15
N VAL A 76 -4.42 -3.98 3.57
CA VAL A 76 -4.49 -5.15 2.69
C VAL A 76 -5.71 -5.96 3.14
N ASP A 77 -6.66 -6.05 2.25
CA ASP A 77 -7.95 -6.73 2.47
C ASP A 77 -7.95 -8.06 1.73
N THR A 78 -8.60 -8.16 0.56
CA THR A 78 -8.63 -9.40 -0.23
C THR A 78 -7.30 -9.70 -0.90
N GLY A 79 -6.50 -8.70 -1.16
CA GLY A 79 -5.21 -8.83 -1.83
C GLY A 79 -5.25 -8.63 -3.35
N ASN A 80 -6.39 -8.30 -3.92
CA ASN A 80 -6.51 -8.09 -5.37
C ASN A 80 -5.58 -6.96 -5.85
N THR A 81 -5.54 -5.86 -5.11
CA THR A 81 -4.65 -4.75 -5.40
C THR A 81 -3.19 -5.19 -5.34
N LEU A 82 -2.85 -5.99 -4.34
CA LEU A 82 -1.49 -6.47 -4.15
C LEU A 82 -1.00 -7.31 -5.33
N VAL A 83 -1.85 -8.16 -5.87
CA VAL A 83 -1.53 -8.97 -7.05
C VAL A 83 -1.18 -8.05 -8.22
N GLU A 84 -1.98 -7.01 -8.44
CA GLU A 84 -1.76 -6.07 -9.52
C GLU A 84 -0.48 -5.26 -9.32
N LEU A 85 -0.18 -4.84 -8.10
CA LEU A 85 1.05 -4.14 -7.78
C LEU A 85 2.28 -4.99 -8.08
N HIS A 86 2.25 -6.27 -7.72
CA HIS A 86 3.33 -7.18 -8.03
C HIS A 86 3.55 -7.30 -9.54
N ARG A 87 2.47 -7.42 -10.29
CA ARG A 87 2.54 -7.51 -11.76
C ARG A 87 3.19 -6.25 -12.35
N ILE A 88 2.71 -5.09 -11.94
CA ILE A 88 3.20 -3.79 -12.44
C ILE A 88 4.70 -3.64 -12.18
N LEU A 89 5.12 -3.88 -10.95
CA LEU A 89 6.51 -3.66 -10.57
C LEU A 89 7.45 -4.73 -11.13
N LYS A 90 6.97 -5.94 -11.28
CA LYS A 90 7.73 -6.99 -11.95
C LYS A 90 7.99 -6.63 -13.42
N GLU A 91 6.99 -6.09 -14.10
CA GLU A 91 7.16 -5.60 -15.46
C GLU A 91 8.15 -4.45 -15.56
N LYS A 92 8.26 -3.65 -14.52
CA LYS A 92 9.23 -2.55 -14.44
C LYS A 92 10.62 -3.02 -14.03
N LYS A 93 10.82 -4.31 -13.82
CA LYS A 93 12.11 -4.95 -13.57
C LYS A 93 12.83 -4.41 -12.32
N VAL A 94 12.08 -4.26 -11.23
CA VAL A 94 12.68 -3.88 -9.95
C VAL A 94 13.61 -4.98 -9.44
N LYS A 95 14.63 -4.60 -8.68
CA LYS A 95 15.59 -5.55 -8.13
C LYS A 95 14.96 -6.40 -7.03
N SER A 96 14.15 -5.79 -6.19
CA SER A 96 13.40 -6.48 -5.16
C SER A 96 12.12 -5.72 -4.85
N LEU A 97 11.13 -6.43 -4.33
CA LEU A 97 9.85 -5.85 -3.99
C LEU A 97 9.41 -6.36 -2.63
N LYS A 98 9.11 -5.44 -1.73
CA LYS A 98 8.50 -5.77 -0.44
C LYS A 98 7.25 -4.95 -0.25
N VAL A 99 6.34 -5.45 0.59
CA VAL A 99 5.08 -4.80 0.91
C VAL A 99 5.00 -4.61 2.41
N ALA A 100 4.76 -3.37 2.81
CA ALA A 100 4.47 -3.00 4.18
C ALA A 100 3.08 -2.40 4.22
N THR A 101 2.23 -2.89 5.11
CA THR A 101 0.88 -2.35 5.27
C THR A 101 0.65 -1.96 6.73
N LEU A 102 -0.12 -0.89 6.92
CA LEU A 102 -0.52 -0.51 8.26
C LEU A 102 -1.53 -1.51 8.83
N LEU A 103 -2.57 -1.80 8.05
CA LEU A 103 -3.66 -2.69 8.47
C LEU A 103 -3.72 -3.92 7.57
N PHE A 104 -4.01 -5.06 8.18
CA PHE A 104 -4.11 -6.33 7.47
C PHE A 104 -5.33 -7.08 7.98
N LYS A 105 -6.14 -7.59 7.03
CA LYS A 105 -7.31 -8.41 7.35
C LYS A 105 -7.02 -9.87 7.01
N PRO A 106 -6.46 -10.66 7.93
CA PRO A 106 -6.08 -12.05 7.60
C PRO A 106 -7.26 -12.92 7.19
N ASP A 107 -8.46 -12.65 7.73
CA ASP A 107 -9.64 -13.44 7.40
C ASP A 107 -10.15 -13.19 5.98
N ALA A 108 -9.83 -12.04 5.41
CA ALA A 108 -10.24 -11.69 4.05
C ALA A 108 -9.18 -12.03 3.01
N TYR A 109 -7.94 -12.15 3.43
CA TYR A 109 -6.80 -12.31 2.52
C TYR A 109 -6.74 -13.75 1.98
N LYS A 110 -6.79 -13.90 0.66
CA LYS A 110 -6.83 -15.20 -0.01
C LYS A 110 -5.74 -15.37 -1.08
N LYS A 111 -4.62 -14.69 -0.91
CA LYS A 111 -3.53 -14.72 -1.90
C LYS A 111 -2.30 -15.42 -1.34
N ASP A 112 -1.43 -15.89 -2.25
CA ASP A 112 -0.18 -16.54 -1.89
C ASP A 112 0.99 -15.56 -1.75
N LEU A 113 0.76 -14.29 -2.05
CA LEU A 113 1.79 -13.26 -1.96
C LEU A 113 2.07 -12.90 -0.50
N LYS A 114 3.34 -12.76 -0.19
CA LYS A 114 3.75 -12.39 1.15
C LYS A 114 3.52 -10.90 1.40
N VAL A 115 2.96 -10.58 2.56
CA VAL A 115 2.93 -9.22 3.09
C VAL A 115 4.06 -9.14 4.10
N ASP A 116 5.13 -8.46 3.74
CA ASP A 116 6.40 -8.53 4.47
C ASP A 116 6.36 -7.88 5.85
N LEU A 117 5.66 -6.76 5.97
CA LEU A 117 5.51 -6.06 7.23
C LEU A 117 4.05 -5.70 7.45
N VAL A 118 3.53 -6.03 8.62
CA VAL A 118 2.15 -5.74 9.01
C VAL A 118 2.20 -4.93 10.30
N GLY A 119 1.57 -3.77 10.29
CA GLY A 119 1.46 -2.97 11.50
C GLY A 119 0.47 -3.57 12.47
N ILE A 120 -0.77 -3.72 12.05
CA ILE A 120 -1.86 -4.23 12.90
C ILE A 120 -2.74 -5.16 12.07
N SER A 121 -3.00 -6.37 12.59
CA SER A 121 -4.00 -7.26 12.01
C SER A 121 -5.36 -6.93 12.64
N ILE A 122 -6.39 -6.81 11.79
CA ILE A 122 -7.73 -6.42 12.23
C ILE A 122 -8.77 -7.42 11.72
N PRO A 123 -9.95 -7.49 12.36
CA PRO A 123 -11.06 -8.28 11.84
C PRO A 123 -11.55 -7.74 10.49
N ASP A 124 -12.30 -8.56 9.76
CA ASP A 124 -12.88 -8.13 8.49
C ASP A 124 -14.06 -7.19 8.73
N LYS A 125 -13.77 -5.98 9.15
CA LYS A 125 -14.72 -4.91 9.43
C LYS A 125 -14.32 -3.65 8.67
N PHE A 126 -15.29 -2.80 8.42
CA PHE A 126 -15.03 -1.54 7.71
C PHE A 126 -14.48 -0.51 8.69
N VAL A 127 -13.37 0.13 8.30
CA VAL A 127 -12.69 1.12 9.14
C VAL A 127 -12.53 2.43 8.37
N VAL A 128 -12.42 3.53 9.10
CA VAL A 128 -12.29 4.89 8.57
C VAL A 128 -11.33 5.69 9.45
N GLY A 129 -10.68 6.66 8.86
CA GLY A 129 -9.75 7.56 9.56
C GLY A 129 -8.29 7.24 9.26
N TYR A 130 -7.43 8.13 9.63
CA TYR A 130 -5.99 8.05 9.39
C TYR A 130 -5.67 7.77 7.92
N GLY A 131 -6.37 8.47 7.02
CA GLY A 131 -6.23 8.30 5.57
C GLY A 131 -7.32 7.48 4.92
N LEU A 132 -7.97 6.59 5.64
CA LEU A 132 -9.06 5.74 5.14
C LEU A 132 -10.36 6.53 5.10
N ASP A 133 -11.17 6.31 4.05
CA ASP A 133 -12.38 7.08 3.84
C ASP A 133 -13.67 6.28 3.99
N PHE A 134 -14.75 7.05 4.18
CA PHE A 134 -16.12 6.60 4.00
C PHE A 134 -16.79 7.61 3.07
N ASP A 135 -17.08 7.19 1.84
CA ASP A 135 -17.64 8.05 0.79
C ASP A 135 -16.83 9.34 0.59
N GLY A 136 -15.52 9.23 0.59
CA GLY A 136 -14.61 10.34 0.38
C GLY A 136 -14.33 11.19 1.61
N LEU A 137 -15.00 10.91 2.73
CA LEU A 137 -14.87 11.68 3.97
C LEU A 137 -14.17 10.87 5.04
N GLY A 138 -13.68 11.56 6.07
CA GLY A 138 -13.08 10.92 7.24
C GLY A 138 -11.59 10.66 7.15
N ARG A 139 -10.96 10.90 6.00
CA ARG A 139 -9.52 10.68 5.84
C ARG A 139 -8.67 11.48 6.81
N ASN A 140 -9.16 12.64 7.22
CA ASN A 140 -8.43 13.55 8.11
C ASN A 140 -8.58 13.24 9.59
N LEU A 141 -9.37 12.24 9.94
CA LEU A 141 -9.46 11.81 11.35
C LEU A 141 -8.10 11.30 11.81
N PRO A 142 -7.63 11.71 13.00
CA PRO A 142 -6.29 11.34 13.44
C PRO A 142 -6.16 9.87 13.83
N ASP A 143 -7.27 9.21 14.14
CA ASP A 143 -7.31 7.81 14.57
C ASP A 143 -8.12 6.96 13.60
N ILE A 144 -8.07 5.66 13.80
CA ILE A 144 -8.81 4.70 13.00
C ILE A 144 -10.03 4.23 13.80
N TYR A 145 -11.19 4.28 13.15
CA TYR A 145 -12.46 3.94 13.78
C TYR A 145 -13.14 2.83 13.00
N GLN A 146 -13.78 1.91 13.70
CA GLN A 146 -14.63 0.91 13.08
C GLN A 146 -16.04 1.48 12.94
N ILE A 147 -16.64 1.31 11.76
CA ILE A 147 -18.00 1.76 11.52
C ILE A 147 -18.96 0.72 12.10
N LYS A 148 -19.91 1.18 12.90
CA LYS A 148 -21.00 0.36 13.40
C LYS A 148 -22.16 0.37 12.41
N HIS A 149 -22.72 -0.79 12.21
CA HIS A 149 -23.92 -0.96 11.40
C HIS A 149 -25.15 -1.19 12.27
#